data_d3fb6c7cf4d3e4600d901d2e5553dce6
#
_entry.id   d3fb6c7cf4d3e4600d901d2e5553dce6
#
_cell.length_a   1.000
_cell.length_b   1.000
_cell.length_c   1.000
_cell.angle_alpha   90.00
_cell.angle_beta   90.00
_cell.angle_gamma   90.00
#
_symmetry.space_group_name_H-M   'P 1'
#
loop_
_entity.id
_entity.type
_entity.pdbx_description
1 polymer ?
#
loop_
_entity_poly.entity_id
_entity_poly.type
_entity_poly.pdbx_seq_one_letter_code
_entity_poly.pdbx_strand_id
1 'polypeptide(L)'
;MKKETLKNIFDFLEEKENKKHKDNGSLKWKLFFNKSITKEELNVNGDLNLRGLKIKSLPEGLKVGGNLDLKESEIQSLPEGLKVGGDLILIDSKLKSLPEGLKVGGELDLYWSRELTSLPKTLKAEGDLNLGTCTSLTSLPKGFKVGGRLNLSHCENLTSLPEGLEVGGSLWLIESWGLKSLPKGLYVGGSLHIQRSNLTNFSDDEIRDMIKPGFIEGKIYR
;
A
#
# COMPACT_ATOMS: atom_id res chain seq x y z
N MET A 1 -20.08 9.44 25.44
CA MET A 1 -18.89 9.88 26.20
C MET A 1 -18.63 11.33 25.84
N LYS A 2 -18.53 12.25 26.83
CA LYS A 2 -18.40 13.69 26.56
C LYS A 2 -17.01 13.97 25.90
N LYS A 3 -16.94 14.89 24.93
CA LYS A 3 -15.72 15.33 24.25
C LYS A 3 -14.56 15.64 25.19
N GLU A 4 -14.89 16.14 26.38
CA GLU A 4 -13.96 16.51 27.44
C GLU A 4 -13.32 15.30 28.15
N THR A 5 -14.10 14.21 28.32
CA THR A 5 -13.58 12.95 28.89
C THR A 5 -12.59 12.27 27.93
N LEU A 6 -12.86 12.33 26.62
CA LEU A 6 -11.95 11.86 25.58
C LEU A 6 -10.66 12.70 25.53
N LYS A 7 -10.78 14.03 25.69
CA LYS A 7 -9.62 14.93 25.76
C LYS A 7 -8.72 14.54 26.93
N ASN A 8 -9.29 14.37 28.13
CA ASN A 8 -8.52 14.03 29.34
C ASN A 8 -7.85 12.65 29.24
N ILE A 9 -8.49 11.68 28.56
CA ILE A 9 -7.91 10.35 28.29
C ILE A 9 -6.76 10.47 27.29
N PHE A 10 -6.91 11.29 26.24
CA PHE A 10 -5.84 11.52 25.27
C PHE A 10 -4.68 12.27 25.91
N ASP A 11 -4.93 13.33 26.67
CA ASP A 11 -3.90 14.10 27.39
C ASP A 11 -3.12 13.18 28.36
N PHE A 12 -3.82 12.26 29.06
CA PHE A 12 -3.20 11.28 29.95
C PHE A 12 -2.37 10.21 29.19
N LEU A 13 -2.83 9.77 28.02
CA LEU A 13 -2.10 8.82 27.17
C LEU A 13 -0.88 9.50 26.54
N GLU A 14 -1.01 10.75 26.13
CA GLU A 14 0.09 11.58 25.64
C GLU A 14 1.17 11.82 26.71
N GLU A 15 0.80 12.09 27.96
CA GLU A 15 1.78 12.22 29.06
C GLU A 15 2.58 10.93 29.27
N LYS A 16 1.99 9.77 29.10
CA LYS A 16 2.67 8.46 29.22
C LYS A 16 3.52 8.10 28.01
N GLU A 17 3.10 8.42 26.79
CA GLU A 17 3.86 8.18 25.55
C GLU A 17 4.92 9.26 25.30
N ASN A 18 4.66 10.51 25.68
CA ASN A 18 5.48 11.71 25.39
C ASN A 18 6.83 11.79 26.12
N LYS A 19 7.16 10.86 27.01
CA LYS A 19 8.56 10.77 27.48
C LYS A 19 9.55 10.33 26.41
N LYS A 20 9.08 9.85 25.24
CA LYS A 20 9.91 9.40 24.12
C LYS A 20 9.76 10.17 22.80
N HIS A 21 8.62 10.84 22.54
CA HIS A 21 8.36 11.51 21.25
C HIS A 21 7.56 12.80 21.44
N LYS A 22 8.27 13.90 21.71
CA LYS A 22 7.65 15.21 22.02
C LYS A 22 6.81 15.84 20.91
N ASP A 23 6.97 15.44 19.63
CA ASP A 23 6.43 16.19 18.49
C ASP A 23 5.19 15.59 17.81
N ASN A 24 4.96 14.28 17.91
CA ASN A 24 3.91 13.60 17.15
C ASN A 24 2.54 13.55 17.84
N GLY A 25 2.49 13.63 19.17
CA GLY A 25 1.25 13.65 19.94
C GLY A 25 0.36 14.85 19.60
N SER A 26 0.95 16.02 19.43
CA SER A 26 0.23 17.27 19.07
C SER A 26 -0.46 17.16 17.72
N LEU A 27 0.20 16.64 16.69
CA LEU A 27 -0.37 16.50 15.34
C LEU A 27 -1.54 15.51 15.31
N LYS A 28 -1.38 14.33 15.94
CA LYS A 28 -2.44 13.31 16.05
C LYS A 28 -3.71 13.87 16.69
N TRP A 29 -3.56 14.62 17.78
CA TRP A 29 -4.66 15.28 18.48
C TRP A 29 -5.32 16.34 17.60
N LYS A 30 -4.53 17.20 16.91
CA LYS A 30 -5.04 18.23 16.01
C LYS A 30 -5.80 17.65 14.83
N LEU A 31 -5.31 16.57 14.24
CA LEU A 31 -6.00 15.82 13.19
C LEU A 31 -7.34 15.27 13.67
N PHE A 32 -7.36 14.64 14.84
CA PHE A 32 -8.58 14.05 15.40
C PHE A 32 -9.66 15.10 15.73
N PHE A 33 -9.26 16.25 16.25
CA PHE A 33 -10.19 17.35 16.64
C PHE A 33 -10.37 18.43 15.57
N ASN A 34 -9.81 18.23 14.37
CA ASN A 34 -9.86 19.18 13.26
C ASN A 34 -9.37 20.59 13.68
N LYS A 35 -8.20 20.66 14.33
CA LYS A 35 -7.56 21.89 14.77
C LYS A 35 -6.56 22.40 13.73
N SER A 36 -6.22 23.68 13.81
CA SER A 36 -5.20 24.29 12.94
C SER A 36 -3.84 23.62 13.15
N ILE A 37 -3.19 23.26 12.05
CA ILE A 37 -1.88 22.60 12.01
C ILE A 37 -0.90 23.60 11.41
N THR A 38 0.27 23.78 12.01
CA THR A 38 1.31 24.67 11.49
C THR A 38 2.17 23.94 10.43
N LYS A 39 2.95 24.71 9.66
CA LYS A 39 3.85 24.14 8.64
C LYS A 39 4.94 23.25 9.25
N GLU A 40 5.41 23.61 10.44
CA GLU A 40 6.42 22.86 11.19
C GLU A 40 5.88 21.48 11.61
N GLU A 41 4.62 21.43 12.07
CA GLU A 41 3.95 20.19 12.49
C GLU A 41 3.65 19.24 11.33
N LEU A 42 3.68 19.72 10.08
CA LEU A 42 3.55 18.89 8.89
C LEU A 42 4.83 18.09 8.57
N ASN A 43 5.94 18.35 9.25
CA ASN A 43 7.19 17.61 9.10
C ASN A 43 7.41 16.70 10.31
N VAL A 44 6.88 15.51 10.24
CA VAL A 44 7.03 14.47 11.27
C VAL A 44 8.35 13.73 11.04
N ASN A 45 9.33 13.87 11.94
CA ASN A 45 10.67 13.29 11.75
C ASN A 45 10.72 11.76 11.95
N GLY A 46 9.80 11.18 12.73
CA GLY A 46 9.70 9.74 13.00
C GLY A 46 8.41 9.15 12.47
N ASP A 47 7.92 8.11 13.16
CA ASP A 47 6.69 7.42 12.82
C ASP A 47 5.45 8.23 13.20
N LEU A 48 4.39 8.12 12.42
CA LEU A 48 3.09 8.70 12.70
C LEU A 48 2.01 7.59 12.74
N ASN A 49 1.55 7.26 13.91
CA ASN A 49 0.50 6.25 14.11
C ASN A 49 -0.86 6.91 14.24
N LEU A 50 -1.70 6.74 13.21
CA LEU A 50 -3.08 7.25 13.12
C LEU A 50 -4.10 6.10 13.00
N ARG A 51 -3.68 4.88 13.36
CA ARG A 51 -4.51 3.67 13.29
C ARG A 51 -5.83 3.84 14.03
N GLY A 52 -6.91 3.39 13.39
CA GLY A 52 -8.27 3.40 13.95
C GLY A 52 -8.89 4.78 14.13
N LEU A 53 -8.19 5.86 13.73
CA LEU A 53 -8.75 7.21 13.81
C LEU A 53 -9.79 7.44 12.70
N LYS A 54 -10.91 8.08 13.08
CA LYS A 54 -12.00 8.44 12.16
C LYS A 54 -11.66 9.72 11.38
N ILE A 55 -10.49 9.73 10.74
CA ILE A 55 -10.07 10.81 9.84
C ILE A 55 -10.33 10.41 8.39
N LYS A 56 -10.77 11.35 7.56
CA LYS A 56 -11.11 11.09 6.15
C LYS A 56 -10.02 11.55 5.19
N SER A 57 -9.17 12.48 5.59
CA SER A 57 -8.06 13.01 4.81
C SER A 57 -6.91 13.43 5.71
N LEU A 58 -5.73 13.53 5.13
CA LEU A 58 -4.54 14.11 5.76
C LEU A 58 -4.33 15.53 5.25
N PRO A 59 -3.63 16.40 6.00
CA PRO A 59 -3.34 17.75 5.57
C PRO A 59 -2.36 17.78 4.39
N GLU A 60 -2.55 18.75 3.50
CA GLU A 60 -1.62 19.03 2.41
C GLU A 60 -0.23 19.36 2.93
N GLY A 61 0.79 18.85 2.24
CA GLY A 61 2.19 19.07 2.58
C GLY A 61 2.73 18.23 3.73
N LEU A 62 1.93 17.26 4.25
CA LEU A 62 2.41 16.32 5.27
C LEU A 62 3.61 15.51 4.75
N LYS A 63 4.63 15.41 5.59
CA LYS A 63 5.81 14.57 5.38
C LYS A 63 6.05 13.75 6.64
N VAL A 64 6.26 12.46 6.50
CA VAL A 64 6.55 11.53 7.58
C VAL A 64 7.91 10.91 7.32
N GLY A 65 8.87 11.11 8.21
CA GLY A 65 10.24 10.59 8.04
C GLY A 65 10.36 9.09 8.31
N GLY A 66 9.51 8.55 9.17
CA GLY A 66 9.38 7.12 9.47
C GLY A 66 8.16 6.50 8.81
N ASN A 67 7.51 5.58 9.52
CA ASN A 67 6.30 4.87 9.07
C ASN A 67 5.05 5.72 9.30
N LEU A 68 4.08 5.60 8.39
CA LEU A 68 2.74 6.15 8.53
C LEU A 68 1.71 5.01 8.62
N ASP A 69 1.14 4.82 9.81
CA ASP A 69 0.11 3.79 10.03
C ASP A 69 -1.29 4.42 10.02
N LEU A 70 -2.05 4.08 8.99
CA LEU A 70 -3.44 4.48 8.75
C LEU A 70 -4.39 3.27 8.76
N LYS A 71 -3.93 2.13 9.27
CA LYS A 71 -4.74 0.91 9.34
C LYS A 71 -6.06 1.17 10.07
N GLU A 72 -7.15 0.62 9.53
CA GLU A 72 -8.49 0.74 10.13
C GLU A 72 -8.97 2.21 10.30
N SER A 73 -8.35 3.18 9.60
CA SER A 73 -8.83 4.56 9.55
C SER A 73 -9.96 4.71 8.52
N GLU A 74 -10.72 5.82 8.60
CA GLU A 74 -11.74 6.14 7.60
C GLU A 74 -11.17 6.95 6.42
N ILE A 75 -9.86 6.83 6.14
CA ILE A 75 -9.19 7.63 5.13
C ILE A 75 -9.79 7.36 3.73
N GLN A 76 -10.15 8.42 3.02
CA GLN A 76 -10.76 8.38 1.68
C GLN A 76 -9.86 9.00 0.61
N SER A 77 -8.91 9.85 1.03
CA SER A 77 -7.93 10.47 0.15
C SER A 77 -6.63 10.75 0.89
N LEU A 78 -5.54 10.70 0.15
CA LEU A 78 -4.20 11.13 0.60
C LEU A 78 -3.85 12.43 -0.13
N PRO A 79 -3.08 13.35 0.49
CA PRO A 79 -2.67 14.59 -0.15
C PRO A 79 -1.69 14.34 -1.30
N GLU A 80 -1.73 15.19 -2.32
CA GLU A 80 -0.79 15.17 -3.43
C GLU A 80 0.65 15.32 -2.93
N GLY A 81 1.56 14.53 -3.50
CA GLY A 81 2.97 14.57 -3.16
C GLY A 81 3.30 14.14 -1.73
N LEU A 82 2.41 13.38 -1.06
CA LEU A 82 2.71 12.78 0.25
C LEU A 82 4.04 12.04 0.21
N LYS A 83 4.86 12.27 1.23
CA LYS A 83 6.16 11.59 1.39
C LYS A 83 6.19 10.84 2.71
N VAL A 84 6.48 9.56 2.64
CA VAL A 84 6.68 8.66 3.78
C VAL A 84 8.06 8.01 3.62
N GLY A 85 8.95 8.23 4.59
CA GLY A 85 10.33 7.72 4.52
C GLY A 85 10.43 6.22 4.79
N GLY A 86 9.56 5.69 5.62
CA GLY A 86 9.40 4.26 5.93
C GLY A 86 8.21 3.64 5.21
N ASP A 87 7.46 2.80 5.93
CA ASP A 87 6.30 2.07 5.42
C ASP A 87 5.03 2.94 5.47
N LEU A 88 4.17 2.80 4.46
CA LEU A 88 2.82 3.36 4.44
C LEU A 88 1.80 2.22 4.57
N ILE A 89 1.13 2.15 5.73
CA ILE A 89 0.19 1.09 6.08
C ILE A 89 -1.24 1.61 5.93
N LEU A 90 -1.95 1.08 4.92
CA LEU A 90 -3.31 1.47 4.52
C LEU A 90 -4.26 0.27 4.53
N ILE A 91 -3.99 -0.72 5.38
CA ILE A 91 -4.80 -1.95 5.47
C ILE A 91 -6.26 -1.59 5.76
N ASP A 92 -7.19 -2.17 4.97
CA ASP A 92 -8.64 -1.97 5.07
C ASP A 92 -9.05 -0.48 4.93
N SER A 93 -8.37 0.24 4.02
CA SER A 93 -8.69 1.64 3.73
C SER A 93 -9.86 1.76 2.74
N LYS A 94 -10.53 2.93 2.77
CA LYS A 94 -11.61 3.29 1.82
C LYS A 94 -11.10 4.13 0.64
N LEU A 95 -9.81 4.03 0.35
CA LEU A 95 -9.20 4.74 -0.78
C LEU A 95 -9.69 4.14 -2.10
N LYS A 96 -10.10 5.01 -3.01
CA LYS A 96 -10.46 4.63 -4.39
C LYS A 96 -9.27 4.74 -5.33
N SER A 97 -8.31 5.61 -5.01
CA SER A 97 -7.08 5.83 -5.75
C SER A 97 -5.99 6.38 -4.83
N LEU A 98 -4.75 6.29 -5.28
CA LEU A 98 -3.61 6.95 -4.64
C LEU A 98 -3.31 8.26 -5.38
N PRO A 99 -2.74 9.28 -4.71
CA PRO A 99 -2.38 10.55 -5.36
C PRO A 99 -1.17 10.38 -6.29
N GLU A 100 -1.08 11.24 -7.28
CA GLU A 100 0.13 11.35 -8.09
C GLU A 100 1.30 11.86 -7.23
N GLY A 101 2.50 11.40 -7.55
CA GLY A 101 3.70 11.81 -6.84
C GLY A 101 3.84 11.27 -5.41
N LEU A 102 3.00 10.31 -4.99
CA LEU A 102 3.20 9.58 -3.73
C LEU A 102 4.59 8.95 -3.69
N LYS A 103 5.30 9.16 -2.58
CA LYS A 103 6.62 8.56 -2.35
C LYS A 103 6.61 7.78 -1.05
N VAL A 104 6.95 6.50 -1.12
CA VAL A 104 7.07 5.58 0.02
C VAL A 104 8.45 4.95 -0.06
N GLY A 105 9.25 5.08 1.00
CA GLY A 105 10.61 4.56 1.04
C GLY A 105 10.68 3.07 1.40
N GLY A 106 9.68 2.56 2.11
CA GLY A 106 9.55 1.17 2.51
C GLY A 106 8.43 0.43 1.79
N GLU A 107 7.68 -0.38 2.54
CA GLU A 107 6.51 -1.12 2.05
C GLU A 107 5.31 -0.18 1.88
N LEU A 108 4.55 -0.38 0.78
CA LEU A 108 3.21 0.16 0.61
C LEU A 108 2.19 -0.96 0.82
N ASP A 109 1.53 -0.96 1.98
CA ASP A 109 0.56 -2.00 2.32
C ASP A 109 -0.88 -1.49 2.18
N LEU A 110 -1.56 -1.97 1.14
CA LEU A 110 -2.95 -1.69 0.79
C LEU A 110 -3.83 -2.95 0.94
N TYR A 111 -3.36 -3.94 1.73
CA TYR A 111 -4.11 -5.18 1.94
C TYR A 111 -5.57 -4.88 2.33
N TRP A 112 -6.52 -5.57 1.65
CA TRP A 112 -7.95 -5.44 1.91
C TRP A 112 -8.57 -4.06 1.59
N SER A 113 -7.89 -3.20 0.83
CA SER A 113 -8.43 -1.92 0.34
C SER A 113 -9.37 -2.16 -0.86
N ARG A 114 -10.56 -2.66 -0.57
CA ARG A 114 -11.51 -3.18 -1.56
C ARG A 114 -12.12 -2.15 -2.50
N GLU A 115 -12.05 -0.86 -2.16
CA GLU A 115 -12.55 0.23 -3.00
C GLU A 115 -11.48 0.75 -3.99
N LEU A 116 -10.22 0.30 -3.88
CA LEU A 116 -9.13 0.72 -4.75
C LEU A 116 -9.34 0.19 -6.17
N THR A 117 -9.53 1.09 -7.13
CA THR A 117 -9.83 0.73 -8.53
C THR A 117 -8.62 0.80 -9.45
N SER A 118 -7.64 1.65 -9.13
CA SER A 118 -6.46 1.88 -9.97
C SER A 118 -5.28 2.43 -9.16
N LEU A 119 -4.09 2.30 -9.73
CA LEU A 119 -2.85 2.93 -9.23
C LEU A 119 -2.44 4.07 -10.17
N PRO A 120 -1.83 5.15 -9.64
CA PRO A 120 -1.33 6.24 -10.47
C PRO A 120 -0.16 5.77 -11.35
N LYS A 121 -0.05 6.35 -12.55
CA LYS A 121 1.02 5.98 -13.50
C LYS A 121 2.42 6.33 -13.00
N THR A 122 2.52 7.29 -12.10
CA THR A 122 3.77 7.77 -11.51
C THR A 122 4.18 7.00 -10.25
N LEU A 123 3.35 6.05 -9.77
CA LEU A 123 3.67 5.27 -8.59
C LEU A 123 4.95 4.48 -8.79
N LYS A 124 5.89 4.67 -7.88
CA LYS A 124 7.11 3.88 -7.76
C LYS A 124 7.06 3.12 -6.44
N ALA A 125 7.05 1.81 -6.51
CA ALA A 125 7.14 0.92 -5.36
C ALA A 125 8.59 0.39 -5.29
N GLU A 126 9.45 1.06 -4.53
CA GLU A 126 10.86 0.64 -4.39
C GLU A 126 11.00 -0.55 -3.43
N GLY A 127 10.13 -0.65 -2.44
CA GLY A 127 9.98 -1.79 -1.52
C GLY A 127 8.92 -2.78 -1.95
N ASP A 128 8.35 -3.47 -0.97
CA ASP A 128 7.22 -4.38 -1.16
C ASP A 128 5.93 -3.60 -1.46
N LEU A 129 5.07 -4.16 -2.31
CA LEU A 129 3.74 -3.65 -2.59
C LEU A 129 2.69 -4.73 -2.30
N ASN A 130 1.87 -4.49 -1.30
CA ASN A 130 0.80 -5.42 -0.92
C ASN A 130 -0.56 -4.88 -1.37
N LEU A 131 -1.13 -5.51 -2.39
CA LEU A 131 -2.45 -5.24 -2.95
C LEU A 131 -3.40 -6.43 -2.74
N GLY A 132 -3.05 -7.36 -1.85
CA GLY A 132 -3.87 -8.54 -1.59
C GLY A 132 -5.31 -8.17 -1.21
N THR A 133 -6.28 -8.86 -1.82
CA THR A 133 -7.72 -8.63 -1.59
C THR A 133 -8.22 -7.21 -2.01
N CYS A 134 -7.50 -6.52 -2.89
CA CYS A 134 -8.00 -5.31 -3.56
C CYS A 134 -8.97 -5.71 -4.68
N THR A 135 -10.18 -6.15 -4.30
CA THR A 135 -11.12 -6.78 -5.21
C THR A 135 -11.67 -5.86 -6.30
N SER A 136 -11.64 -4.54 -6.12
CA SER A 136 -12.04 -3.58 -7.17
C SER A 136 -10.91 -3.20 -8.14
N LEU A 137 -9.68 -3.66 -7.91
CA LEU A 137 -8.55 -3.36 -8.78
C LEU A 137 -8.68 -4.13 -10.10
N THR A 138 -8.73 -3.42 -11.22
CA THR A 138 -8.94 -4.02 -12.55
C THR A 138 -7.69 -4.08 -13.40
N SER A 139 -6.70 -3.23 -13.13
CA SER A 139 -5.45 -3.15 -13.92
C SER A 139 -4.31 -2.52 -13.13
N LEU A 140 -3.09 -2.80 -13.55
CA LEU A 140 -1.88 -2.11 -13.12
C LEU A 140 -1.39 -1.16 -14.24
N PRO A 141 -0.64 -0.09 -13.90
CA PRO A 141 -0.06 0.81 -14.89
C PRO A 141 0.87 0.09 -15.88
N LYS A 142 0.92 0.55 -17.15
CA LYS A 142 1.86 0.02 -18.14
C LYS A 142 3.30 0.29 -17.71
N GLY A 143 4.17 -0.73 -17.86
CA GLY A 143 5.58 -0.64 -17.47
C GLY A 143 5.79 -0.53 -15.95
N PHE A 144 4.85 -1.05 -15.16
CA PHE A 144 4.91 -0.99 -13.71
C PHE A 144 6.10 -1.79 -13.17
N LYS A 145 6.78 -1.21 -12.18
CA LYS A 145 7.94 -1.84 -11.54
C LYS A 145 7.77 -1.82 -10.02
N VAL A 146 8.09 -2.95 -9.39
CA VAL A 146 8.09 -3.13 -7.94
C VAL A 146 9.48 -3.65 -7.56
N GLY A 147 10.20 -2.94 -6.69
CA GLY A 147 11.55 -3.33 -6.28
C GLY A 147 11.58 -4.57 -5.40
N GLY A 148 10.59 -4.71 -4.53
CA GLY A 148 10.39 -5.85 -3.63
C GLY A 148 9.36 -6.86 -4.15
N ARG A 149 8.64 -7.47 -3.22
CA ARG A 149 7.54 -8.41 -3.48
C ARG A 149 6.29 -7.64 -3.95
N LEU A 150 5.57 -8.24 -4.91
CA LEU A 150 4.22 -7.80 -5.30
C LEU A 150 3.19 -8.86 -4.89
N ASN A 151 2.26 -8.48 -4.02
CA ASN A 151 1.14 -9.34 -3.65
C ASN A 151 -0.14 -8.84 -4.34
N LEU A 152 -0.71 -9.68 -5.20
CA LEU A 152 -1.98 -9.49 -5.91
C LEU A 152 -2.96 -10.65 -5.61
N SER A 153 -2.74 -11.39 -4.51
CA SER A 153 -3.61 -12.50 -4.13
C SER A 153 -5.04 -12.02 -3.90
N HIS A 154 -6.03 -12.82 -4.31
CA HIS A 154 -7.46 -12.50 -4.20
C HIS A 154 -7.90 -11.19 -4.92
N CYS A 155 -7.14 -10.70 -5.91
CA CYS A 155 -7.57 -9.60 -6.77
C CYS A 155 -8.49 -10.14 -7.89
N GLU A 156 -9.73 -10.45 -7.54
CA GLU A 156 -10.65 -11.21 -8.39
C GLU A 156 -10.99 -10.50 -9.72
N ASN A 157 -11.05 -9.18 -9.74
CA ASN A 157 -11.37 -8.39 -10.92
C ASN A 157 -10.13 -7.99 -11.75
N LEU A 158 -8.92 -8.40 -11.34
CA LEU A 158 -7.71 -8.20 -12.11
C LEU A 158 -7.61 -9.27 -13.20
N THR A 159 -7.92 -8.91 -14.45
CA THR A 159 -8.00 -9.86 -15.57
C THR A 159 -6.72 -9.99 -16.37
N SER A 160 -5.79 -9.03 -16.23
CA SER A 160 -4.50 -9.02 -16.93
C SER A 160 -3.45 -8.25 -16.13
N LEU A 161 -2.20 -8.61 -16.35
CA LEU A 161 -1.03 -7.86 -15.90
C LEU A 161 -0.42 -7.10 -17.10
N PRO A 162 0.21 -5.93 -16.90
CA PRO A 162 0.80 -5.17 -17.99
C PRO A 162 2.03 -5.88 -18.58
N GLU A 163 2.22 -5.76 -19.89
CA GLU A 163 3.43 -6.23 -20.53
C GLU A 163 4.67 -5.55 -19.94
N GLY A 164 5.76 -6.32 -19.77
CA GLY A 164 6.99 -5.84 -19.18
C GLY A 164 6.87 -5.50 -17.69
N LEU A 165 5.92 -6.09 -16.96
CA LEU A 165 5.87 -5.98 -15.50
C LEU A 165 7.19 -6.51 -14.91
N GLU A 166 7.83 -5.71 -14.05
CA GLU A 166 9.05 -6.09 -13.34
C GLU A 166 8.78 -6.15 -11.84
N VAL A 167 9.06 -7.30 -11.23
CA VAL A 167 8.95 -7.56 -9.78
C VAL A 167 10.31 -8.04 -9.29
N GLY A 168 11.03 -7.23 -8.51
CA GLY A 168 12.36 -7.58 -8.00
C GLY A 168 12.35 -8.72 -6.98
N GLY A 169 11.27 -8.86 -6.21
CA GLY A 169 11.03 -9.96 -5.29
C GLY A 169 10.09 -11.03 -5.86
N SER A 170 9.30 -11.66 -4.98
CA SER A 170 8.32 -12.67 -5.38
C SER A 170 6.99 -12.04 -5.84
N LEU A 171 6.33 -12.67 -6.81
CA LEU A 171 5.00 -12.32 -7.28
C LEU A 171 3.97 -13.31 -6.73
N TRP A 172 2.98 -12.80 -5.97
CA TRP A 172 1.92 -13.61 -5.40
C TRP A 172 0.61 -13.35 -6.13
N LEU A 173 0.06 -14.39 -6.73
CA LEU A 173 -1.19 -14.45 -7.49
C LEU A 173 -2.12 -15.53 -6.96
N ILE A 174 -2.07 -15.79 -5.64
CA ILE A 174 -2.86 -16.83 -4.98
C ILE A 174 -4.34 -16.45 -5.09
N GLU A 175 -5.18 -17.41 -5.52
CA GLU A 175 -6.63 -17.22 -5.69
C GLU A 175 -7.00 -16.02 -6.61
N SER A 176 -6.11 -15.68 -7.57
CA SER A 176 -6.36 -14.63 -8.57
C SER A 176 -7.07 -15.21 -9.79
N TRP A 177 -8.35 -15.54 -9.63
CA TRP A 177 -9.16 -16.23 -10.63
C TRP A 177 -9.43 -15.44 -11.92
N GLY A 178 -9.31 -14.11 -11.88
CA GLY A 178 -9.47 -13.24 -13.05
C GLY A 178 -8.37 -13.43 -14.10
N LEU A 179 -7.14 -13.80 -13.68
CA LEU A 179 -5.99 -13.93 -14.55
C LEU A 179 -6.02 -15.26 -15.34
N LYS A 180 -5.98 -15.17 -16.67
CA LYS A 180 -5.98 -16.33 -17.58
C LYS A 180 -4.61 -16.62 -18.18
N SER A 181 -3.70 -15.66 -18.16
CA SER A 181 -2.34 -15.76 -18.69
C SER A 181 -1.43 -14.77 -17.99
N LEU A 182 -0.13 -14.94 -18.18
CA LEU A 182 0.91 -13.98 -17.77
C LEU A 182 1.37 -13.14 -18.97
N PRO A 183 1.78 -11.87 -18.75
CA PRO A 183 2.15 -10.98 -19.82
C PRO A 183 3.53 -11.28 -20.38
N LYS A 184 3.75 -10.94 -21.66
CA LYS A 184 5.08 -10.98 -22.26
C LYS A 184 6.03 -10.03 -21.54
N GLY A 185 7.28 -10.44 -21.41
CA GLY A 185 8.32 -9.65 -20.77
C GLY A 185 8.16 -9.54 -19.24
N LEU A 186 7.32 -10.36 -18.61
CA LEU A 186 7.24 -10.43 -17.14
C LEU A 186 8.60 -10.87 -16.58
N TYR A 187 9.14 -10.06 -15.68
CA TYR A 187 10.30 -10.40 -14.86
C TYR A 187 9.91 -10.59 -13.39
N VAL A 188 10.34 -11.69 -12.79
CA VAL A 188 10.17 -12.00 -11.36
C VAL A 188 11.51 -12.42 -10.79
N GLY A 189 12.16 -11.57 -10.01
CA GLY A 189 13.46 -11.84 -9.37
C GLY A 189 13.39 -12.82 -8.20
N GLY A 190 12.19 -13.13 -7.70
CA GLY A 190 11.94 -14.14 -6.70
C GLY A 190 11.11 -15.29 -7.27
N SER A 191 10.20 -15.81 -6.44
CA SER A 191 9.31 -16.93 -6.81
C SER A 191 7.94 -16.44 -7.25
N LEU A 192 7.29 -17.23 -8.12
CA LEU A 192 5.91 -17.04 -8.55
C LEU A 192 4.99 -17.97 -7.73
N HIS A 193 3.97 -17.38 -7.07
CA HIS A 193 2.97 -18.11 -6.28
C HIS A 193 1.61 -18.02 -6.96
N ILE A 194 1.11 -19.13 -7.48
CA ILE A 194 -0.14 -19.21 -8.28
C ILE A 194 -1.17 -20.19 -7.69
N GLN A 195 -1.02 -20.58 -6.44
CA GLN A 195 -1.91 -21.53 -5.80
C GLN A 195 -3.38 -21.12 -5.98
N ARG A 196 -4.23 -22.10 -6.31
CA ARG A 196 -5.68 -21.90 -6.47
C ARG A 196 -6.05 -20.79 -7.46
N SER A 197 -5.25 -20.57 -8.50
CA SER A 197 -5.57 -19.65 -9.60
C SER A 197 -5.76 -20.41 -10.91
N ASN A 198 -6.31 -19.76 -11.94
CA ASN A 198 -6.44 -20.37 -13.27
C ASN A 198 -5.07 -20.72 -13.91
N LEU A 199 -3.99 -20.09 -13.43
CA LEU A 199 -2.63 -20.33 -13.91
C LEU A 199 -2.10 -21.72 -13.53
N THR A 200 -2.69 -22.38 -12.54
CA THR A 200 -2.33 -23.76 -12.16
C THR A 200 -2.65 -24.80 -13.25
N ASN A 201 -3.44 -24.45 -14.25
CA ASN A 201 -3.75 -25.32 -15.39
C ASN A 201 -2.57 -25.47 -16.39
N PHE A 202 -1.55 -24.62 -16.30
CA PHE A 202 -0.40 -24.61 -17.19
C PHE A 202 0.82 -25.27 -16.52
N SER A 203 1.64 -26.02 -17.24
CA SER A 203 2.93 -26.51 -16.75
C SER A 203 3.91 -25.34 -16.49
N ASP A 204 5.02 -25.62 -15.77
CA ASP A 204 6.05 -24.60 -15.53
C ASP A 204 6.69 -24.13 -16.83
N ASP A 205 6.87 -25.02 -17.79
CA ASP A 205 7.42 -24.70 -19.10
C ASP A 205 6.47 -23.79 -19.90
N GLU A 206 5.17 -24.11 -19.91
CA GLU A 206 4.17 -23.26 -20.55
C GLU A 206 4.11 -21.85 -19.92
N ILE A 207 4.19 -21.75 -18.57
CA ILE A 207 4.25 -20.47 -17.87
C ILE A 207 5.50 -19.69 -18.28
N ARG A 208 6.67 -20.35 -18.34
CA ARG A 208 7.92 -19.72 -18.78
C ARG A 208 7.89 -19.30 -20.25
N ASP A 209 7.21 -20.04 -21.08
CA ASP A 209 7.02 -19.71 -22.50
C ASP A 209 6.09 -18.52 -22.71
N MET A 210 5.01 -18.40 -21.94
CA MET A 210 4.09 -17.25 -22.01
C MET A 210 4.79 -15.91 -21.79
N ILE A 211 5.73 -15.87 -20.86
CA ILE A 211 6.36 -14.62 -20.42
C ILE A 211 7.56 -14.19 -21.28
N LYS A 212 8.03 -15.01 -22.21
CA LYS A 212 9.21 -14.66 -23.03
C LYS A 212 9.06 -13.30 -23.71
N PRO A 213 10.12 -12.44 -23.76
CA PRO A 213 11.50 -12.69 -23.32
C PRO A 213 11.76 -12.51 -21.81
N GLY A 214 10.73 -12.33 -20.96
CA GLY A 214 10.86 -12.26 -19.51
C GLY A 214 11.24 -13.61 -18.88
N PHE A 215 11.45 -13.63 -17.57
CA PHE A 215 11.74 -14.88 -16.86
C PHE A 215 11.44 -14.78 -15.35
N ILE A 216 11.41 -15.94 -14.69
CA ILE A 216 11.22 -16.12 -13.25
C ILE A 216 12.50 -16.77 -12.72
N GLU A 217 13.23 -16.09 -11.80
CA GLU A 217 14.47 -16.61 -11.24
C GLU A 217 14.19 -17.74 -10.23
N GLY A 218 13.15 -17.60 -9.44
CA GLY A 218 12.80 -18.56 -8.41
C GLY A 218 11.92 -19.73 -8.88
N LYS A 219 11.24 -20.31 -7.91
CA LYS A 219 10.31 -21.44 -8.13
C LYS A 219 8.91 -20.95 -8.49
N ILE A 220 8.15 -21.83 -9.16
CA ILE A 220 6.71 -21.67 -9.36
C ILE A 220 5.99 -22.55 -8.34
N TYR A 221 5.26 -21.93 -7.41
CA TYR A 221 4.47 -22.61 -6.39
C TYR A 221 3.00 -22.67 -6.84
N ARG A 222 2.44 -23.89 -6.80
CA ARG A 222 1.09 -24.23 -7.28
C ARG A 222 0.17 -24.60 -6.15
#